data_1c3c6406fdd26e49bdfe91b7b43e2a17
#
_entry.id   1c3c6406fdd26e49bdfe91b7b43e2a17
#
_cell.length_a   1.000
_cell.length_b   1.000
_cell.length_c   1.000
_cell.angle_alpha   90.00
_cell.angle_beta   90.00
_cell.angle_gamma   90.00
#
_symmetry.space_group_name_H-M   'P 1'
#
loop_
_entity.id
_entity.type
_entity.pdbx_description
1 polymer ?
#
loop_
_entity_poly.entity_id
_entity_poly.type
_entity_poly.pdbx_seq_one_letter_code
_entity_poly.pdbx_strand_id
1 'polypeptide(L)'
;NCARGGVVDEAAIAEAINSGVIAGAGLDVYASEPLAVDSPLRAVARGWALTPHLGAPTEEAQENVAIDVAEQIRDVVLGLPARSAVNIPGLSAEIMERLKPHLQLAETVGGLVSQLSGGQVQELELRLQGDFASHPSQPLVIASLKGLLGAVLGDSINFVNASLEAKARGIRVLEVKDEASRDYAGGSLQLISRGDQGSRSVTGAVFADGELRI
;
A
#
# COMPACT_ATOMS: atom_id res chain seq x y z
N ASN A 1 -9.08 4.02 23.14
CA ASN A 1 -8.92 4.53 21.79
C ASN A 1 -8.04 5.78 21.82
N CYS A 2 -6.84 5.68 21.25
CA CYS A 2 -5.92 6.80 21.05
C CYS A 2 -5.63 7.02 19.55
N ALA A 3 -6.48 6.48 18.66
CA ALA A 3 -6.28 6.56 17.22
C ALA A 3 -6.99 7.77 16.61
N ARG A 4 -8.28 7.65 16.35
CA ARG A 4 -9.13 8.75 15.81
C ARG A 4 -10.55 8.64 16.35
N GLY A 5 -11.25 9.79 16.39
CA GLY A 5 -12.67 9.85 16.62
C GLY A 5 -13.45 9.07 15.55
N GLY A 6 -14.62 8.54 15.91
CA GLY A 6 -15.45 7.74 15.02
C GLY A 6 -15.04 6.27 14.85
N VAL A 7 -13.87 5.86 15.37
CA VAL A 7 -13.45 4.43 15.43
C VAL A 7 -14.26 3.66 16.45
N VAL A 8 -14.69 4.32 17.52
CA VAL A 8 -15.54 3.76 18.57
C VAL A 8 -16.87 4.49 18.57
N ASP A 9 -17.98 3.76 18.61
CA ASP A 9 -19.31 4.31 18.84
C ASP A 9 -19.42 4.72 20.31
N GLU A 10 -19.50 6.03 20.56
CA GLU A 10 -19.49 6.62 21.90
C GLU A 10 -20.75 6.25 22.71
N ALA A 11 -21.89 6.13 22.05
CA ALA A 11 -23.14 5.74 22.72
C ALA A 11 -23.11 4.27 23.10
N ALA A 12 -22.69 3.41 22.20
CA ALA A 12 -22.60 1.96 22.44
C ALA A 12 -21.61 1.62 23.55
N ILE A 13 -20.43 2.28 23.58
CA ILE A 13 -19.43 2.02 24.62
C ILE A 13 -19.91 2.55 26.00
N ALA A 14 -20.61 3.68 26.04
CA ALA A 14 -21.21 4.20 27.26
C ALA A 14 -22.28 3.24 27.83
N GLU A 15 -23.13 2.70 26.98
CA GLU A 15 -24.12 1.69 27.34
C GLU A 15 -23.48 0.39 27.85
N ALA A 16 -22.44 -0.10 27.16
CA ALA A 16 -21.73 -1.33 27.53
C ALA A 16 -21.06 -1.24 28.92
N ILE A 17 -20.53 -0.04 29.28
CA ILE A 17 -19.97 0.17 30.62
C ILE A 17 -21.07 0.26 31.67
N ASN A 18 -22.13 1.03 31.40
CA ASN A 18 -23.24 1.22 32.33
C ASN A 18 -23.97 -0.12 32.62
N SER A 19 -24.07 -0.99 31.64
CA SER A 19 -24.67 -2.34 31.78
C SER A 19 -23.68 -3.37 32.34
N GLY A 20 -22.40 -3.03 32.50
CA GLY A 20 -21.39 -3.94 33.05
C GLY A 20 -20.90 -5.01 32.07
N VAL A 21 -21.22 -4.86 30.76
CA VAL A 21 -20.68 -5.75 29.70
C VAL A 21 -19.18 -5.61 29.57
N ILE A 22 -18.65 -4.37 29.72
CA ILE A 22 -17.23 -4.11 29.84
C ILE A 22 -16.93 -3.36 31.13
N ALA A 23 -15.73 -3.60 31.69
CA ALA A 23 -15.35 -3.05 32.98
C ALA A 23 -15.00 -1.55 32.93
N GLY A 24 -14.56 -1.06 31.77
CA GLY A 24 -14.17 0.32 31.56
C GLY A 24 -13.51 0.57 30.21
N ALA A 25 -13.22 1.86 29.92
CA ALA A 25 -12.56 2.28 28.68
C ALA A 25 -11.69 3.52 28.89
N GLY A 26 -10.62 3.64 28.08
CA GLY A 26 -9.80 4.84 27.93
C GLY A 26 -9.97 5.45 26.54
N LEU A 27 -10.30 6.73 26.47
CA LEU A 27 -10.46 7.47 25.22
C LEU A 27 -9.69 8.77 25.27
N ASP A 28 -8.85 8.97 24.27
CA ASP A 28 -8.08 10.21 24.06
C ASP A 28 -8.60 11.01 22.86
N VAL A 29 -9.47 10.38 22.05
CA VAL A 29 -10.01 10.95 20.81
C VAL A 29 -11.54 10.70 20.73
N TYR A 30 -12.24 11.66 20.11
CA TYR A 30 -13.71 11.72 20.11
C TYR A 30 -14.25 12.03 18.72
N ALA A 31 -15.52 11.67 18.49
CA ALA A 31 -16.21 11.96 17.22
C ALA A 31 -16.33 13.47 16.98
N SER A 32 -16.43 14.27 18.06
CA SER A 32 -16.35 15.73 18.03
C SER A 32 -15.36 16.21 19.09
N GLU A 33 -14.40 17.01 18.71
CA GLU A 33 -13.38 17.57 19.60
C GLU A 33 -13.47 19.11 19.65
N PRO A 34 -13.53 19.72 20.84
CA PRO A 34 -13.55 19.09 22.17
C PRO A 34 -14.82 18.27 22.41
N LEU A 35 -14.73 17.25 23.33
CA LEU A 35 -15.86 16.38 23.68
C LEU A 35 -17.10 17.18 24.04
N ALA A 36 -18.20 16.97 23.29
CA ALA A 36 -19.46 17.69 23.46
C ALA A 36 -20.00 17.61 24.90
N VAL A 37 -20.66 18.70 25.34
CA VAL A 37 -21.19 18.79 26.71
C VAL A 37 -22.27 17.74 26.98
N ASP A 38 -23.03 17.39 25.95
CA ASP A 38 -24.12 16.41 25.97
C ASP A 38 -23.69 15.00 25.56
N SER A 39 -22.39 14.77 25.40
CA SER A 39 -21.87 13.44 25.04
C SER A 39 -22.31 12.38 26.06
N PRO A 40 -22.80 11.21 25.59
CA PRO A 40 -23.17 10.09 26.45
C PRO A 40 -22.02 9.59 27.31
N LEU A 41 -20.78 9.83 26.90
CA LEU A 41 -19.58 9.49 27.67
C LEU A 41 -19.52 10.23 29.00
N ARG A 42 -20.05 11.44 29.09
CA ARG A 42 -20.04 12.23 30.33
C ARG A 42 -21.05 11.72 31.39
N ALA A 43 -22.04 10.94 30.96
CA ALA A 43 -23.07 10.38 31.85
C ALA A 43 -22.63 9.09 32.56
N VAL A 44 -21.52 8.51 32.18
CA VAL A 44 -21.00 7.27 32.78
C VAL A 44 -20.26 7.56 34.09
N ALA A 45 -20.69 6.94 35.17
CA ALA A 45 -20.21 7.27 36.52
C ALA A 45 -18.84 6.67 36.89
N ARG A 46 -18.42 5.58 36.24
CA ARG A 46 -17.20 4.82 36.58
C ARG A 46 -16.62 4.13 35.36
N GLY A 47 -15.34 3.73 35.44
CA GLY A 47 -14.71 2.92 34.40
C GLY A 47 -14.12 3.74 33.24
N TRP A 48 -13.89 5.04 33.44
CA TRP A 48 -13.32 5.92 32.42
C TRP A 48 -11.92 6.40 32.69
N ALA A 49 -11.16 6.53 31.60
CA ALA A 49 -10.06 7.46 31.47
C ALA A 49 -10.33 8.30 30.19
N LEU A 50 -10.71 9.56 30.36
CA LEU A 50 -10.94 10.50 29.28
C LEU A 50 -9.86 11.57 29.29
N THR A 51 -9.13 11.72 28.20
CA THR A 51 -8.07 12.73 28.04
C THR A 51 -8.37 13.62 26.84
N PRO A 52 -7.97 14.91 26.84
CA PRO A 52 -8.33 15.85 25.78
C PRO A 52 -7.37 15.78 24.58
N HIS A 53 -7.23 14.60 23.96
CA HIS A 53 -6.38 14.33 22.80
C HIS A 53 -4.91 14.66 23.08
N LEU A 54 -4.32 13.97 24.07
CA LEU A 54 -2.94 14.20 24.55
C LEU A 54 -1.87 13.39 23.78
N GLY A 55 -2.19 12.78 22.65
CA GLY A 55 -1.26 11.90 21.93
C GLY A 55 0.04 12.58 21.47
N ALA A 56 0.01 13.89 21.18
CA ALA A 56 1.20 14.65 20.79
C ALA A 56 1.16 16.15 21.14
N PRO A 57 0.65 16.62 22.31
CA PRO A 57 0.56 18.04 22.61
C PRO A 57 1.79 18.58 23.34
N THR A 58 2.79 17.76 23.68
CA THR A 58 4.04 18.25 24.27
C THR A 58 4.93 18.86 23.18
N GLU A 59 5.66 19.92 23.50
CA GLU A 59 6.61 20.55 22.57
C GLU A 59 7.62 19.53 22.03
N GLU A 60 8.15 18.66 22.90
CA GLU A 60 9.06 17.58 22.53
C GLU A 60 8.43 16.60 21.52
N ALA A 61 7.16 16.19 21.72
CA ALA A 61 6.49 15.27 20.82
C ALA A 61 6.25 15.93 19.44
N GLN A 62 5.87 17.20 19.40
CA GLN A 62 5.69 17.93 18.14
C GLN A 62 7.00 18.12 17.39
N GLU A 63 8.09 18.45 18.09
CA GLU A 63 9.41 18.56 17.48
C GLU A 63 9.89 17.22 16.90
N ASN A 64 9.79 16.14 17.68
CA ASN A 64 10.18 14.80 17.23
C ASN A 64 9.39 14.34 16.00
N VAL A 65 8.06 14.56 15.98
CA VAL A 65 7.22 14.24 14.82
C VAL A 65 7.63 15.07 13.60
N ALA A 66 7.90 16.35 13.76
CA ALA A 66 8.31 17.23 12.67
C ALA A 66 9.66 16.79 12.07
N ILE A 67 10.63 16.44 12.92
CA ILE A 67 11.95 15.94 12.51
C ILE A 67 11.79 14.60 11.76
N ASP A 68 11.04 13.64 12.33
CA ASP A 68 10.84 12.31 11.71
C ASP A 68 10.17 12.44 10.33
N VAL A 69 9.15 13.29 10.19
CA VAL A 69 8.50 13.53 8.89
C VAL A 69 9.47 14.18 7.90
N ALA A 70 10.25 15.17 8.33
CA ALA A 70 11.24 15.83 7.47
C ALA A 70 12.32 14.85 6.98
N GLU A 71 12.80 13.97 7.87
CA GLU A 71 13.73 12.90 7.49
C GLU A 71 13.14 11.92 6.49
N GLN A 72 11.88 11.50 6.69
CA GLN A 72 11.20 10.59 5.78
C GLN A 72 10.99 11.22 4.40
N ILE A 73 10.62 12.52 4.34
CA ILE A 73 10.51 13.24 3.07
C ILE A 73 11.87 13.31 2.37
N ARG A 74 12.94 13.67 3.10
CA ARG A 74 14.32 13.68 2.57
C ARG A 74 14.68 12.31 1.98
N ASP A 75 14.42 11.23 2.71
CA ASP A 75 14.76 9.87 2.30
C ASP A 75 14.03 9.50 0.99
N VAL A 76 12.75 9.82 0.88
CA VAL A 76 11.96 9.59 -0.36
C VAL A 76 12.48 10.42 -1.53
N VAL A 77 12.83 11.70 -1.32
CA VAL A 77 13.42 12.56 -2.37
C VAL A 77 14.77 12.02 -2.86
N LEU A 78 15.55 11.39 -1.96
CA LEU A 78 16.80 10.73 -2.29
C LEU A 78 16.62 9.31 -2.90
N GLY A 79 15.38 8.87 -3.15
CA GLY A 79 15.07 7.56 -3.70
C GLY A 79 15.15 6.41 -2.69
N LEU A 80 15.21 6.72 -1.40
CA LEU A 80 15.17 5.73 -0.32
C LEU A 80 13.72 5.32 -0.01
N PRO A 81 13.49 4.16 0.62
CA PRO A 81 12.14 3.69 0.94
C PRO A 81 11.42 4.60 1.94
N ALA A 82 10.13 4.81 1.73
CA ALA A 82 9.26 5.46 2.71
C ALA A 82 9.01 4.54 3.90
N ARG A 83 9.55 4.86 5.09
CA ARG A 83 9.49 4.02 6.29
C ARG A 83 8.09 3.85 6.87
N SER A 84 7.24 4.86 6.77
CA SER A 84 5.92 4.92 7.40
C SER A 84 4.80 5.23 6.42
N ALA A 85 4.94 4.83 5.14
CA ALA A 85 3.92 5.04 4.14
C ALA A 85 2.66 4.21 4.45
N VAL A 86 1.49 4.84 4.42
CA VAL A 86 0.19 4.19 4.68
C VAL A 86 -0.33 3.47 3.43
N ASN A 87 0.02 3.95 2.26
CA ASN A 87 -0.50 3.54 0.96
C ASN A 87 0.55 2.87 0.06
N ILE A 88 1.72 2.58 0.59
CA ILE A 88 2.75 1.76 -0.03
C ILE A 88 3.04 0.60 0.93
N PRO A 89 3.21 -0.64 0.43
CA PRO A 89 3.62 -1.74 1.30
C PRO A 89 4.89 -1.39 2.06
N GLY A 90 4.84 -1.43 3.38
CA GLY A 90 5.99 -1.18 4.25
C GLY A 90 7.02 -2.30 4.09
N LEU A 91 7.96 -2.13 3.19
CA LEU A 91 9.08 -3.03 3.00
C LEU A 91 10.30 -2.50 3.77
N SER A 92 11.02 -3.37 4.45
CA SER A 92 12.30 -2.99 5.03
C SER A 92 13.29 -2.58 3.93
N ALA A 93 14.25 -1.72 4.26
CA ALA A 93 15.28 -1.29 3.30
C ALA A 93 16.03 -2.48 2.67
N GLU A 94 16.27 -3.54 3.44
CA GLU A 94 16.90 -4.77 2.96
C GLU A 94 16.03 -5.50 1.91
N ILE A 95 14.72 -5.64 2.18
CA ILE A 95 13.79 -6.26 1.22
C ILE A 95 13.67 -5.38 -0.03
N MET A 96 13.64 -4.07 0.11
CA MET A 96 13.55 -3.14 -1.00
C MET A 96 14.78 -3.25 -1.92
N GLU A 97 15.99 -3.30 -1.35
CA GLU A 97 17.21 -3.45 -2.14
C GLU A 97 17.23 -4.77 -2.93
N ARG A 98 16.80 -5.86 -2.31
CA ARG A 98 16.66 -7.17 -2.98
C ARG A 98 15.59 -7.16 -4.08
N LEU A 99 14.49 -6.43 -3.88
CA LEU A 99 13.39 -6.34 -4.85
C LEU A 99 13.68 -5.37 -6.00
N LYS A 100 14.63 -4.46 -5.86
CA LYS A 100 14.91 -3.41 -6.84
C LYS A 100 15.01 -3.90 -8.29
N PRO A 101 15.79 -4.93 -8.63
CA PRO A 101 15.84 -5.45 -10.00
C PRO A 101 14.49 -6.05 -10.43
N HIS A 102 13.76 -6.69 -9.54
CA HIS A 102 12.45 -7.28 -9.82
C HIS A 102 11.39 -6.20 -10.08
N LEU A 103 11.42 -5.09 -9.33
CA LEU A 103 10.55 -3.93 -9.56
C LEU A 103 10.86 -3.26 -10.89
N GLN A 104 12.13 -3.10 -11.22
CA GLN A 104 12.56 -2.53 -12.49
C GLN A 104 12.12 -3.41 -13.67
N LEU A 105 12.25 -4.73 -13.55
CA LEU A 105 11.75 -5.67 -14.55
C LEU A 105 10.23 -5.56 -14.71
N ALA A 106 9.49 -5.56 -13.59
CA ALA A 106 8.02 -5.46 -13.61
C ALA A 106 7.54 -4.18 -14.30
N GLU A 107 8.18 -3.05 -14.02
CA GLU A 107 7.89 -1.77 -14.67
C GLU A 107 8.20 -1.81 -16.18
N THR A 108 9.36 -2.36 -16.56
CA THR A 108 9.76 -2.48 -17.97
C THR A 108 8.81 -3.39 -18.75
N VAL A 109 8.48 -4.56 -18.20
CA VAL A 109 7.53 -5.51 -18.81
C VAL A 109 6.14 -4.88 -18.91
N GLY A 110 5.70 -4.10 -17.90
CA GLY A 110 4.46 -3.33 -17.95
C GLY A 110 4.41 -2.35 -19.11
N GLY A 111 5.49 -1.59 -19.31
CA GLY A 111 5.61 -0.65 -20.42
C GLY A 111 5.58 -1.33 -21.78
N LEU A 112 6.23 -2.49 -21.94
CA LEU A 112 6.20 -3.27 -23.17
C LEU A 112 4.82 -3.83 -23.46
N VAL A 113 4.14 -4.39 -22.44
CA VAL A 113 2.77 -4.87 -22.59
C VAL A 113 1.84 -3.76 -23.04
N SER A 114 1.99 -2.54 -22.49
CA SER A 114 1.22 -1.37 -22.91
C SER A 114 1.39 -1.07 -24.41
N GLN A 115 2.63 -1.03 -24.87
CA GLN A 115 2.95 -0.75 -26.28
C GLN A 115 2.40 -1.83 -27.23
N LEU A 116 2.42 -3.10 -26.81
CA LEU A 116 1.95 -4.22 -27.61
C LEU A 116 0.43 -4.36 -27.61
N SER A 117 -0.27 -3.84 -26.60
CA SER A 117 -1.72 -4.04 -26.45
C SER A 117 -2.54 -3.29 -27.50
N GLY A 118 -2.05 -2.16 -28.00
CA GLY A 118 -2.66 -1.41 -29.12
C GLY A 118 -4.06 -0.84 -28.88
N GLY A 119 -4.64 -1.05 -27.69
CA GLY A 119 -6.00 -0.65 -27.32
C GLY A 119 -6.21 -0.58 -25.81
N GLN A 120 -7.47 -0.53 -25.39
CA GLN A 120 -7.80 -0.46 -23.97
C GLN A 120 -7.59 -1.81 -23.30
N VAL A 121 -6.72 -1.82 -22.27
CA VAL A 121 -6.51 -2.98 -21.40
C VAL A 121 -7.65 -3.03 -20.36
N GLN A 122 -8.34 -4.15 -20.26
CA GLN A 122 -9.42 -4.41 -19.31
C GLN A 122 -9.00 -5.33 -18.17
N GLU A 123 -8.01 -6.19 -18.43
CA GLU A 123 -7.46 -7.12 -17.45
C GLU A 123 -5.95 -7.22 -17.60
N LEU A 124 -5.28 -7.23 -16.45
CA LEU A 124 -3.84 -7.49 -16.34
C LEU A 124 -3.63 -8.67 -15.40
N GLU A 125 -3.08 -9.77 -15.91
CA GLU A 125 -2.71 -10.93 -15.11
C GLU A 125 -1.21 -10.95 -14.90
N LEU A 126 -0.79 -10.93 -13.63
CA LEU A 126 0.61 -11.06 -13.21
C LEU A 126 0.86 -12.50 -12.77
N ARG A 127 1.75 -13.20 -13.46
CA ARG A 127 2.22 -14.55 -13.10
C ARG A 127 3.64 -14.47 -12.58
N LEU A 128 3.84 -14.94 -11.35
CA LEU A 128 5.12 -15.01 -10.66
C LEU A 128 5.52 -16.48 -10.51
N GLN A 129 6.70 -16.83 -11.04
CA GLN A 129 7.20 -18.20 -11.04
C GLN A 129 8.58 -18.30 -10.36
N GLY A 130 8.84 -19.43 -9.70
CA GLY A 130 10.09 -19.67 -8.99
C GLY A 130 10.36 -18.63 -7.91
N ASP A 131 11.57 -18.05 -7.86
CA ASP A 131 11.95 -17.06 -6.85
C ASP A 131 11.04 -15.83 -6.80
N PHE A 132 10.45 -15.43 -7.92
CA PHE A 132 9.47 -14.34 -7.94
C PHE A 132 8.22 -14.64 -7.11
N ALA A 133 7.79 -15.91 -7.03
CA ALA A 133 6.62 -16.31 -6.25
C ALA A 133 6.87 -16.17 -4.73
N SER A 134 8.12 -16.24 -4.27
CA SER A 134 8.52 -16.08 -2.87
C SER A 134 8.47 -14.64 -2.39
N HIS A 135 8.48 -13.67 -3.29
CA HIS A 135 8.46 -12.26 -2.97
C HIS A 135 7.03 -11.74 -2.71
N PRO A 136 6.89 -10.61 -1.96
CA PRO A 136 5.62 -9.88 -1.88
C PRO A 136 5.16 -9.48 -3.27
N SER A 137 3.95 -9.90 -3.68
CA SER A 137 3.45 -9.63 -5.04
C SER A 137 2.97 -8.19 -5.23
N GLN A 138 2.44 -7.57 -4.18
CA GLN A 138 1.85 -6.23 -4.29
C GLN A 138 2.80 -5.16 -4.84
N PRO A 139 4.09 -5.06 -4.43
CA PRO A 139 5.04 -4.13 -5.04
C PRO A 139 5.28 -4.40 -6.53
N LEU A 140 5.30 -5.67 -6.93
CA LEU A 140 5.47 -6.07 -8.34
C LEU A 140 4.24 -5.71 -9.18
N VAL A 141 3.03 -5.88 -8.62
CA VAL A 141 1.77 -5.41 -9.23
C VAL A 141 1.81 -3.91 -9.46
N ILE A 142 2.19 -3.14 -8.44
CA ILE A 142 2.25 -1.67 -8.53
C ILE A 142 3.28 -1.24 -9.59
N ALA A 143 4.46 -1.85 -9.61
CA ALA A 143 5.49 -1.57 -10.62
C ALA A 143 5.00 -1.90 -12.03
N SER A 144 4.33 -3.04 -12.22
CA SER A 144 3.75 -3.45 -13.50
C SER A 144 2.68 -2.46 -13.98
N LEU A 145 1.80 -2.02 -13.09
CA LEU A 145 0.77 -1.02 -13.39
C LEU A 145 1.37 0.35 -13.69
N LYS A 146 2.42 0.76 -12.96
CA LYS A 146 3.16 1.99 -13.24
C LYS A 146 3.74 1.96 -14.65
N GLY A 147 4.38 0.85 -15.05
CA GLY A 147 4.89 0.68 -16.41
C GLY A 147 3.77 0.68 -17.46
N LEU A 148 2.69 -0.08 -17.24
CA LEU A 148 1.55 -0.16 -18.15
C LEU A 148 0.91 1.20 -18.39
N LEU A 149 0.64 1.96 -17.33
CA LEU A 149 -0.04 3.24 -17.40
C LEU A 149 0.91 4.39 -17.76
N GLY A 150 2.20 4.28 -17.42
CA GLY A 150 3.21 5.28 -17.71
C GLY A 150 3.39 5.54 -19.20
N ALA A 151 3.21 4.52 -20.04
CA ALA A 151 3.24 4.66 -21.50
C ALA A 151 2.14 5.60 -22.04
N VAL A 152 1.02 5.75 -21.31
CA VAL A 152 -0.14 6.56 -21.72
C VAL A 152 -0.22 7.87 -20.93
N LEU A 153 0.11 7.85 -19.65
CA LEU A 153 -0.09 8.95 -18.71
C LEU A 153 1.23 9.70 -18.38
N GLY A 154 2.37 9.20 -18.85
CA GLY A 154 3.67 9.82 -18.63
C GLY A 154 4.03 9.91 -17.15
N ASP A 155 4.73 10.98 -16.78
CA ASP A 155 5.29 11.20 -15.42
C ASP A 155 4.24 11.42 -14.33
N SER A 156 2.94 11.51 -14.68
CA SER A 156 1.87 11.62 -13.69
C SER A 156 1.64 10.33 -12.91
N ILE A 157 2.13 9.19 -13.41
CA ILE A 157 2.01 7.89 -12.76
C ILE A 157 3.23 7.60 -11.88
N ASN A 158 2.93 7.16 -10.67
CA ASN A 158 3.94 6.78 -9.68
C ASN A 158 3.47 5.55 -8.87
N PHE A 159 4.32 5.07 -7.94
CA PHE A 159 4.01 3.91 -7.09
C PHE A 159 2.81 4.12 -6.14
N VAL A 160 2.44 5.36 -5.85
CA VAL A 160 1.32 5.68 -4.95
C VAL A 160 -0.02 5.59 -5.69
N ASN A 161 -0.09 6.12 -6.91
CA ASN A 161 -1.35 6.28 -7.63
C ASN A 161 -1.63 5.19 -8.69
N ALA A 162 -0.65 4.38 -9.08
CA ALA A 162 -0.81 3.40 -10.16
C ALA A 162 -2.00 2.44 -9.96
N SER A 163 -2.19 1.92 -8.75
CA SER A 163 -3.32 1.03 -8.45
C SER A 163 -4.68 1.75 -8.48
N LEU A 164 -4.74 3.00 -8.01
CA LEU A 164 -5.95 3.82 -8.04
C LEU A 164 -6.33 4.17 -9.49
N GLU A 165 -5.34 4.54 -10.29
CA GLU A 165 -5.53 4.88 -11.70
C GLU A 165 -5.96 3.66 -12.53
N ALA A 166 -5.41 2.47 -12.26
CA ALA A 166 -5.84 1.23 -12.88
C ALA A 166 -7.31 0.93 -12.55
N LYS A 167 -7.67 1.04 -11.26
CA LYS A 167 -9.05 0.85 -10.80
C LYS A 167 -10.02 1.85 -11.41
N ALA A 168 -9.65 3.13 -11.50
CA ALA A 168 -10.46 4.19 -12.11
C ALA A 168 -10.73 3.94 -13.60
N ARG A 169 -9.82 3.23 -14.28
CA ARG A 169 -9.95 2.83 -15.69
C ARG A 169 -10.61 1.47 -15.88
N GLY A 170 -11.06 0.83 -14.80
CA GLY A 170 -11.72 -0.47 -14.85
C GLY A 170 -10.79 -1.64 -15.16
N ILE A 171 -9.47 -1.48 -14.99
CA ILE A 171 -8.50 -2.56 -15.19
C ILE A 171 -8.59 -3.53 -14.02
N ARG A 172 -8.97 -4.78 -14.31
CA ARG A 172 -8.97 -5.87 -13.34
C ARG A 172 -7.58 -6.47 -13.26
N VAL A 173 -7.04 -6.58 -12.04
CA VAL A 173 -5.73 -7.20 -11.80
C VAL A 173 -5.90 -8.59 -11.22
N LEU A 174 -5.22 -9.57 -11.79
CA LEU A 174 -5.16 -10.95 -11.34
C LEU A 174 -3.72 -11.30 -10.99
N GLU A 175 -3.54 -12.04 -9.91
CA GLU A 175 -2.24 -12.53 -9.45
C GLU A 175 -2.22 -14.05 -9.43
N VAL A 176 -1.21 -14.64 -10.04
CA VAL A 176 -0.97 -16.09 -10.04
C VAL A 176 0.45 -16.34 -9.56
N LYS A 177 0.61 -17.15 -8.53
CA LYS A 177 1.90 -17.58 -8.01
C LYS A 177 2.10 -19.07 -8.23
N ASP A 178 3.26 -19.41 -8.78
CA ASP A 178 3.69 -20.80 -9.00
C ASP A 178 5.15 -20.94 -8.55
N GLU A 179 5.38 -21.68 -7.48
CA GLU A 179 6.73 -21.89 -6.94
C GLU A 179 7.60 -22.74 -7.87
N ALA A 180 6.99 -23.49 -8.80
CA ALA A 180 7.72 -24.25 -9.79
C ALA A 180 8.22 -23.34 -10.92
N SER A 181 9.53 -23.16 -11.02
CA SER A 181 10.15 -22.52 -12.19
C SER A 181 10.23 -23.55 -13.33
N ARG A 182 9.64 -23.23 -14.49
CA ARG A 182 9.67 -24.10 -15.66
C ARG A 182 10.67 -23.66 -16.73
N ASP A 183 10.86 -22.35 -16.88
CA ASP A 183 11.55 -21.80 -18.05
C ASP A 183 12.88 -21.12 -17.68
N TYR A 184 13.05 -20.68 -16.41
CA TYR A 184 14.25 -19.95 -15.97
C TYR A 184 14.68 -20.42 -14.58
N ALA A 185 15.99 -20.65 -14.39
CA ALA A 185 16.55 -21.20 -13.14
C ALA A 185 16.27 -20.34 -11.89
N GLY A 186 16.12 -19.01 -12.04
CA GLY A 186 15.78 -18.07 -10.96
C GLY A 186 14.32 -17.65 -10.92
N GLY A 187 13.48 -18.24 -11.82
CA GLY A 187 12.09 -17.85 -11.94
C GLY A 187 11.85 -16.71 -12.94
N SER A 188 10.58 -16.37 -13.12
CA SER A 188 10.15 -15.37 -14.09
C SER A 188 8.92 -14.60 -13.65
N LEU A 189 8.78 -13.42 -14.23
CA LEU A 189 7.59 -12.59 -14.16
C LEU A 189 6.97 -12.53 -15.56
N GLN A 190 5.70 -12.93 -15.69
CA GLN A 190 4.92 -12.80 -16.91
C GLN A 190 3.75 -11.85 -16.68
N LEU A 191 3.58 -10.88 -17.57
CA LEU A 191 2.37 -10.07 -17.65
C LEU A 191 1.57 -10.45 -18.87
N ILE A 192 0.26 -10.63 -18.65
CA ILE A 192 -0.71 -10.93 -19.71
C ILE A 192 -1.77 -9.84 -19.65
N SER A 193 -1.87 -9.03 -20.71
CA SER A 193 -2.99 -8.09 -20.88
C SER A 193 -4.09 -8.73 -21.71
N ARG A 194 -5.35 -8.40 -21.36
CA ARG A 194 -6.53 -8.72 -22.15
C ARG A 194 -7.36 -7.47 -22.34
N GLY A 195 -7.80 -7.23 -23.55
CA GLY A 195 -8.59 -6.06 -23.90
C GLY A 195 -9.30 -6.22 -25.23
N ASP A 196 -9.79 -5.12 -25.76
CA ASP A 196 -10.55 -5.07 -27.03
C ASP A 196 -9.76 -5.54 -28.25
N GLN A 197 -8.42 -5.43 -28.23
CA GLN A 197 -7.52 -5.87 -29.30
C GLN A 197 -6.93 -7.28 -29.05
N GLY A 198 -7.56 -8.05 -28.15
CA GLY A 198 -7.13 -9.41 -27.80
C GLY A 198 -6.19 -9.48 -26.62
N SER A 199 -5.36 -10.53 -26.60
CA SER A 199 -4.41 -10.78 -25.51
C SER A 199 -2.97 -10.60 -25.97
N ARG A 200 -2.15 -10.03 -25.09
CA ARG A 200 -0.68 -9.92 -25.27
C ARG A 200 0.01 -10.38 -24.02
N SER A 201 1.18 -10.97 -24.16
CA SER A 201 1.98 -11.38 -23.01
C SER A 201 3.45 -11.06 -23.23
N VAL A 202 4.10 -10.67 -22.14
CA VAL A 202 5.55 -10.44 -22.07
C VAL A 202 6.06 -11.16 -20.83
N THR A 203 7.16 -11.90 -20.97
CA THR A 203 7.82 -12.59 -19.88
C THR A 203 9.22 -12.06 -19.72
N GLY A 204 9.65 -11.84 -18.47
CA GLY A 204 11.01 -11.45 -18.16
C GLY A 204 11.55 -12.19 -16.95
N ALA A 205 12.86 -12.19 -16.80
CA ALA A 205 13.58 -12.81 -15.71
C ALA A 205 14.75 -11.91 -15.22
N VAL A 206 15.10 -12.05 -13.94
CA VAL A 206 16.31 -11.48 -13.35
C VAL A 206 17.33 -12.60 -13.26
N PHE A 207 18.50 -12.39 -13.86
CA PHE A 207 19.59 -13.37 -13.84
C PHE A 207 20.50 -13.17 -12.64
N ALA A 208 21.35 -14.16 -12.33
CA ALA A 208 22.21 -14.15 -11.15
C ALA A 208 23.22 -13.00 -11.13
N ASP A 209 23.56 -12.43 -12.28
CA ASP A 209 24.37 -11.23 -12.46
C ASP A 209 23.60 -9.91 -12.27
N GLY A 210 22.28 -10.01 -11.99
CA GLY A 210 21.39 -8.86 -11.86
C GLY A 210 20.87 -8.31 -13.20
N GLU A 211 21.26 -8.92 -14.33
CA GLU A 211 20.75 -8.51 -15.64
C GLU A 211 19.28 -8.86 -15.81
N LEU A 212 18.54 -7.92 -16.40
CA LEU A 212 17.15 -8.09 -16.79
C LEU A 212 17.07 -8.59 -18.23
N ARG A 213 16.30 -9.67 -18.46
CA ARG A 213 16.06 -10.19 -19.81
C ARG A 213 14.57 -10.39 -20.03
N ILE A 214 14.13 -10.06 -21.25
CA ILE A 214 12.74 -10.12 -21.71
C ILE A 214 12.67 -10.94 -22.97
#